data_ab86fc26a1e5a0f6cc3b8ad13f856af1
#
_entry.id   ab86fc26a1e5a0f6cc3b8ad13f856af1
#
_cell.length_a   1.000
_cell.length_b   1.000
_cell.length_c   1.000
_cell.angle_alpha   90.00
_cell.angle_beta   90.00
_cell.angle_gamma   90.00
#
_symmetry.space_group_name_H-M   'P 1'
#
loop_
_entity.id
_entity.type
_entity.pdbx_description
1 polymer ?
#
loop_
_entity_poly.entity_id
_entity_poly.type
_entity_poly.pdbx_seq_one_letter_code
_entity_poly.pdbx_strand_id
1 'polypeptide(L)'
;KPEDLNPNVTLFGGRLLAWIDEELALYTIIQLENSRIVTKYMSEINFKSSARQGDIIEIGIDVVKFGTTSLVLKCEARNMMTRETILTIDQTTMVNLGSDGKPKAHGKTEIEYVKNRL
;
A
#
# COMPACT_ATOMS: atom_id res chain seq x y z
N LYS A 1 20.18 -10.91 7.40
CA LYS A 1 20.18 -11.11 8.84
C LYS A 1 19.76 -9.86 9.55
N PRO A 2 19.18 -9.96 10.72
CA PRO A 2 18.70 -8.76 11.42
C PRO A 2 19.78 -7.71 11.63
N GLU A 3 20.97 -8.13 11.92
CA GLU A 3 22.08 -7.22 12.16
C GLU A 3 22.56 -6.53 10.89
N ASP A 4 22.12 -6.99 9.73
CA ASP A 4 22.49 -6.37 8.47
C ASP A 4 21.55 -5.22 8.10
N LEU A 5 20.47 -5.06 8.85
CA LEU A 5 19.51 -4.01 8.60
C LEU A 5 19.99 -2.72 9.24
N ASN A 6 19.74 -1.59 8.57
CA ASN A 6 20.09 -0.31 9.17
C ASN A 6 19.12 -0.03 10.35
N PRO A 7 19.44 0.96 11.20
CA PRO A 7 18.64 1.23 12.40
C PRO A 7 17.16 1.52 12.13
N ASN A 8 16.82 1.99 10.94
CA ASN A 8 15.45 2.34 10.61
C ASN A 8 14.70 1.22 9.91
N VAL A 9 15.40 0.18 9.49
CA VAL A 9 14.81 -0.97 8.80
C VAL A 9 15.15 -2.22 9.59
N THR A 10 14.34 -2.48 10.61
CA THR A 10 14.48 -3.66 11.45
C THR A 10 13.81 -4.84 10.76
N LEU A 11 13.98 -6.03 11.33
CA LEU A 11 13.28 -7.22 10.86
C LEU A 11 11.77 -6.99 10.87
N PHE A 12 11.26 -6.35 11.93
CA PHE A 12 9.84 -6.02 11.99
C PHE A 12 9.45 -4.98 10.94
N GLY A 13 10.35 -4.02 10.66
CA GLY A 13 10.12 -3.03 9.61
C GLY A 13 9.97 -3.67 8.24
N GLY A 14 10.79 -4.68 7.95
CA GLY A 14 10.67 -5.44 6.70
C GLY A 14 9.36 -6.18 6.61
N ARG A 15 8.91 -6.76 7.71
CA ARG A 15 7.61 -7.44 7.76
C ARG A 15 6.46 -6.45 7.56
N LEU A 16 6.58 -5.27 8.17
CA LEU A 16 5.58 -4.22 8.02
C LEU A 16 5.46 -3.79 6.55
N LEU A 17 6.58 -3.65 5.85
CA LEU A 17 6.57 -3.31 4.43
C LEU A 17 5.88 -4.39 3.60
N ALA A 18 6.07 -5.65 3.96
CA ALA A 18 5.39 -6.75 3.28
C ALA A 18 3.87 -6.66 3.49
N TRP A 19 3.43 -6.34 4.69
CA TRP A 19 2.00 -6.16 4.99
C TRP A 19 1.42 -4.98 4.21
N ILE A 20 2.16 -3.88 4.12
CA ILE A 20 1.72 -2.72 3.37
C ILE A 20 1.54 -3.06 1.89
N ASP A 21 2.49 -3.80 1.33
CA ASP A 21 2.42 -4.22 -0.07
C ASP A 21 1.15 -5.07 -0.30
N GLU A 22 0.87 -6.01 0.60
CA GLU A 22 -0.35 -6.82 0.52
C GLU A 22 -1.61 -5.96 0.60
N GLU A 23 -1.64 -5.01 1.53
CA GLU A 23 -2.81 -4.15 1.69
C GLU A 23 -3.04 -3.26 0.48
N LEU A 24 -1.97 -2.72 -0.10
CA LEU A 24 -2.06 -1.92 -1.31
C LEU A 24 -2.61 -2.75 -2.47
N ALA A 25 -2.15 -3.99 -2.59
CA ALA A 25 -2.64 -4.89 -3.63
C ALA A 25 -4.11 -5.23 -3.44
N LEU A 26 -4.51 -5.58 -2.22
CA LEU A 26 -5.90 -5.90 -1.92
C LEU A 26 -6.81 -4.71 -2.17
N TYR A 27 -6.39 -3.53 -1.73
CA TYR A 27 -7.16 -2.32 -1.96
C TYR A 27 -7.36 -2.07 -3.46
N THR A 28 -6.30 -2.23 -4.24
CA THR A 28 -6.34 -2.04 -5.69
C THR A 28 -7.29 -3.03 -6.35
N ILE A 29 -7.21 -4.30 -5.95
CA ILE A 29 -8.08 -5.35 -6.50
C ILE A 29 -9.55 -4.99 -6.25
N ILE A 30 -9.86 -4.53 -5.05
CA ILE A 30 -11.23 -4.14 -4.70
C ILE A 30 -11.68 -2.94 -5.54
N GLN A 31 -10.83 -1.92 -5.65
CA GLN A 31 -11.18 -0.71 -6.38
C GLN A 31 -11.32 -0.93 -7.87
N LEU A 32 -10.45 -1.74 -8.46
CA LEU A 32 -10.47 -1.98 -9.90
C LEU A 32 -11.28 -3.20 -10.30
N GLU A 33 -11.74 -3.98 -9.33
CA GLU A 33 -12.51 -5.20 -9.58
C GLU A 33 -11.78 -6.16 -10.52
N ASN A 34 -10.47 -6.28 -10.33
CA ASN A 34 -9.62 -7.12 -11.15
C ASN A 34 -8.43 -7.59 -10.32
N SER A 35 -8.21 -8.89 -10.31
CA SER A 35 -7.09 -9.47 -9.57
C SER A 35 -5.76 -9.40 -10.33
N ARG A 36 -5.81 -9.06 -11.61
CA ARG A 36 -4.59 -8.94 -12.41
C ARG A 36 -4.07 -7.51 -12.31
N ILE A 37 -3.27 -7.27 -11.28
CA ILE A 37 -2.66 -5.96 -11.06
C ILE A 37 -1.19 -6.15 -10.73
N VAL A 38 -0.40 -5.13 -11.01
CA VAL A 38 1.01 -5.12 -10.64
C VAL A 38 1.38 -3.76 -10.06
N THR A 39 2.39 -3.76 -9.21
CA THR A 39 2.99 -2.51 -8.72
C THR A 39 4.02 -2.09 -9.75
N LYS A 40 3.84 -0.93 -10.34
CA LYS A 40 4.76 -0.41 -11.34
C LYS A 40 5.81 0.50 -10.75
N TYR A 41 5.44 1.25 -9.71
CA TYR A 41 6.32 2.24 -9.13
C TYR A 41 5.94 2.47 -7.67
N MET A 42 6.95 2.66 -6.84
CA MET A 42 6.74 3.04 -5.45
C MET A 42 7.77 4.12 -5.14
N SER A 43 7.29 5.23 -4.60
CA SER A 43 8.17 6.31 -4.21
C SER A 43 8.98 5.93 -2.98
N GLU A 44 9.85 6.83 -2.60
CA GLU A 44 10.67 6.67 -1.41
C GLU A 44 9.81 6.38 -0.17
N ILE A 45 10.27 5.45 0.64
CA ILE A 45 9.63 5.13 1.91
C ILE A 45 10.24 6.03 2.99
N ASN A 46 9.39 6.85 3.60
CA ASN A 46 9.84 7.79 4.61
C ASN A 46 9.55 7.26 6.00
N PHE A 47 10.59 6.77 6.67
CA PHE A 47 10.46 6.28 8.05
C PHE A 47 10.47 7.47 9.02
N LYS A 48 9.44 7.55 9.85
CA LYS A 48 9.27 8.64 10.81
C LYS A 48 9.53 8.19 12.24
N SER A 49 9.15 6.96 12.58
CA SER A 49 9.39 6.40 13.90
C SER A 49 9.56 4.91 13.80
N SER A 50 10.04 4.29 14.87
CA SER A 50 10.25 2.84 14.91
C SER A 50 8.98 2.10 15.23
N ALA A 51 8.80 0.95 14.61
CA ALA A 51 7.73 0.03 14.96
C ALA A 51 8.37 -1.17 15.65
N ARG A 52 7.70 -1.71 16.64
CA ARG A 52 8.17 -2.85 17.42
C ARG A 52 7.15 -3.95 17.41
N GLN A 53 7.63 -5.17 17.61
CA GLN A 53 6.73 -6.29 17.80
C GLN A 53 5.85 -6.01 19.02
N GLY A 54 4.56 -6.26 18.89
CA GLY A 54 3.60 -5.96 19.94
C GLY A 54 2.85 -4.65 19.73
N ASP A 55 3.35 -3.78 18.87
CA ASP A 55 2.63 -2.55 18.53
C ASP A 55 1.42 -2.89 17.68
N ILE A 56 0.36 -2.11 17.87
CA ILE A 56 -0.83 -2.22 17.03
C ILE A 56 -0.69 -1.19 15.92
N ILE A 57 -0.67 -1.68 14.67
CA ILE A 57 -0.41 -0.84 13.50
C ILE A 57 -1.68 -0.62 12.71
N GLU A 58 -1.89 0.63 12.33
CA GLU A 58 -2.96 1.01 11.43
C GLU A 58 -2.34 1.41 10.09
N ILE A 59 -2.87 0.86 9.01
CA ILE A 59 -2.42 1.22 7.67
C ILE A 59 -3.56 1.97 6.99
N GLY A 60 -3.32 3.24 6.66
CA GLY A 60 -4.27 4.06 5.92
C GLY A 60 -3.85 4.18 4.48
N ILE A 61 -4.80 4.03 3.58
CA ILE A 61 -4.56 4.12 2.14
C ILE A 61 -5.53 5.12 1.54
N ASP A 62 -5.00 6.06 0.75
CA ASP A 62 -5.82 7.04 0.03
C ASP A 62 -5.49 6.98 -1.46
N VAL A 63 -6.50 7.22 -2.27
CA VAL A 63 -6.31 7.34 -3.71
C VAL A 63 -5.82 8.75 -4.03
N VAL A 64 -4.71 8.82 -4.76
CA VAL A 64 -4.20 10.09 -5.26
C VAL A 64 -4.80 10.39 -6.62
N LYS A 65 -4.90 9.38 -7.47
CA LYS A 65 -5.34 9.58 -8.84
C LYS A 65 -5.81 8.26 -9.47
N PHE A 66 -6.88 8.34 -10.24
CA PHE A 66 -7.28 7.27 -11.15
C PHE A 66 -6.76 7.63 -12.54
N GLY A 67 -5.80 6.85 -13.04
CA GLY A 67 -5.35 6.98 -14.43
C GLY A 67 -6.23 6.13 -15.34
N THR A 68 -5.84 5.98 -16.59
CA THR A 68 -6.59 5.14 -17.53
C THR A 68 -6.37 3.65 -17.23
N THR A 69 -5.12 3.25 -17.08
CA THR A 69 -4.76 1.86 -16.75
C THR A 69 -4.23 1.74 -15.32
N SER A 70 -4.03 2.86 -14.64
CA SER A 70 -3.34 2.90 -13.36
C SER A 70 -4.21 3.44 -12.24
N LEU A 71 -3.77 3.15 -11.03
CA LEU A 71 -4.33 3.70 -9.80
C LEU A 71 -3.13 4.12 -8.95
N VAL A 72 -3.11 5.40 -8.57
CA VAL A 72 -2.03 5.93 -7.75
C VAL A 72 -2.52 6.10 -6.34
N LEU A 73 -1.80 5.50 -5.40
CA LEU A 73 -2.16 5.46 -3.99
C LEU A 73 -1.08 6.13 -3.16
N LYS A 74 -1.47 6.59 -1.99
CA LYS A 74 -0.53 6.93 -0.93
C LYS A 74 -0.91 6.15 0.31
N CYS A 75 0.05 5.89 1.17
CA CYS A 75 -0.25 5.18 2.40
C CYS A 75 0.55 5.73 3.57
N GLU A 76 0.02 5.46 4.74
CA GLU A 76 0.65 5.83 5.99
C GLU A 76 0.43 4.68 6.97
N ALA A 77 1.49 4.28 7.67
CA ALA A 77 1.38 3.33 8.76
C ALA A 77 1.57 4.10 10.06
N ARG A 78 0.66 3.88 11.02
CA ARG A 78 0.70 4.55 12.33
C ARG A 78 0.63 3.55 13.45
N ASN A 79 1.24 3.92 14.55
CA ASN A 79 1.08 3.19 15.79
C ASN A 79 -0.24 3.64 16.43
N MET A 80 -1.17 2.71 16.58
CA MET A 80 -2.50 3.02 17.14
C MET A 80 -2.45 3.48 18.57
N MET A 81 -1.47 3.00 19.33
CA MET A 81 -1.37 3.31 20.76
C MET A 81 -0.78 4.70 21.00
N THR A 82 0.29 5.04 20.27
CA THR A 82 0.97 6.32 20.46
C THR A 82 0.47 7.39 19.51
N ARG A 83 -0.21 6.99 18.43
CA ARG A 83 -0.67 7.87 17.37
C ARG A 83 0.46 8.42 16.51
N GLU A 84 1.66 7.91 16.68
CA GLU A 84 2.80 8.35 15.88
C GLU A 84 2.80 7.69 14.52
N THR A 85 3.16 8.47 13.49
CA THR A 85 3.38 7.96 12.16
C THR A 85 4.68 7.16 12.15
N ILE A 86 4.61 5.94 11.65
CA ILE A 86 5.77 5.06 11.52
C ILE A 86 6.45 5.32 10.19
N LEU A 87 5.67 5.27 9.11
CA LEU A 87 6.21 5.55 7.78
C LEU A 87 5.11 6.08 6.85
N THR A 88 5.56 6.74 5.80
CA THR A 88 4.67 7.17 4.72
C THR A 88 5.28 6.75 3.38
N ILE A 89 4.41 6.48 2.42
CA ILE A 89 4.78 6.27 1.03
C ILE A 89 3.86 7.18 0.24
N ASP A 90 4.44 8.23 -0.35
CA ASP A 90 3.65 9.28 -0.98
C ASP A 90 2.99 8.84 -2.28
N GLN A 91 3.59 7.87 -2.97
CA GLN A 91 3.07 7.47 -4.25
C GLN A 91 3.40 6.01 -4.55
N THR A 92 2.37 5.22 -4.81
CA THR A 92 2.52 3.86 -5.33
C THR A 92 1.59 3.74 -6.53
N THR A 93 2.17 3.43 -7.67
CA THR A 93 1.40 3.29 -8.91
C THR A 93 1.13 1.83 -9.17
N MET A 94 -0.14 1.48 -9.18
CA MET A 94 -0.63 0.13 -9.50
C MET A 94 -1.17 0.16 -10.91
N VAL A 95 -0.97 -0.92 -11.66
CA VAL A 95 -1.43 -0.99 -13.04
C VAL A 95 -2.36 -2.18 -13.23
N ASN A 96 -3.49 -1.89 -13.85
CA ASN A 96 -4.49 -2.88 -14.20
C ASN A 96 -4.05 -3.62 -15.46
N LEU A 97 -4.12 -4.96 -15.41
CA LEU A 97 -3.69 -5.78 -16.53
C LEU A 97 -4.87 -6.54 -17.13
N GLY A 98 -4.78 -6.75 -18.45
CA GLY A 98 -5.70 -7.64 -19.14
C GLY A 98 -5.26 -9.09 -19.03
N SER A 99 -6.03 -9.98 -19.63
CA SER A 99 -5.73 -11.41 -19.64
C SER A 99 -4.43 -11.74 -20.38
N ASP A 100 -4.00 -10.83 -21.25
CA ASP A 100 -2.73 -10.96 -21.99
C ASP A 100 -1.53 -10.45 -21.18
N GLY A 101 -1.76 -9.98 -19.97
CA GLY A 101 -0.70 -9.46 -19.11
C GLY A 101 -0.26 -8.04 -19.44
N LYS A 102 -0.95 -7.37 -20.36
CA LYS A 102 -0.63 -6.00 -20.74
C LYS A 102 -1.55 -5.01 -20.04
N PRO A 103 -1.10 -3.75 -19.88
CA PRO A 103 -1.95 -2.72 -19.26
C PRO A 103 -3.28 -2.61 -19.98
N LYS A 104 -4.34 -2.51 -19.19
CA LYS A 104 -5.70 -2.43 -19.69
C LYS A 104 -6.47 -1.36 -18.93
N ALA A 105 -7.28 -0.58 -19.65
CA ALA A 105 -8.12 0.42 -19.01
C ALA A 105 -9.06 -0.22 -18.02
N HIS A 106 -9.15 0.36 -16.82
CA HIS A 106 -10.03 -0.17 -15.77
C HIS A 106 -11.40 0.51 -15.74
N GLY A 107 -11.55 1.66 -16.36
CA GLY A 107 -12.83 2.35 -16.44
C GLY A 107 -13.31 2.97 -15.14
N LYS A 108 -12.49 3.02 -14.12
CA LYS A 108 -12.85 3.58 -12.81
C LYS A 108 -12.40 5.02 -12.69
N THR A 109 -13.23 5.85 -12.06
CA THR A 109 -12.93 7.27 -11.89
C THR A 109 -13.12 7.74 -10.46
N GLU A 110 -13.71 6.92 -9.60
CA GLU A 110 -13.96 7.29 -8.21
C GLU A 110 -13.86 6.07 -7.30
N ILE A 111 -13.66 6.34 -6.02
CA ILE A 111 -13.54 5.29 -5.01
C ILE A 111 -14.87 4.54 -4.88
N GLU A 112 -14.76 3.21 -4.82
CA GLU A 112 -15.89 2.35 -4.55
C GLU A 112 -15.83 1.86 -3.11
N TYR A 113 -16.95 1.95 -2.42
CA TYR A 113 -17.09 1.43 -1.07
C TYR A 113 -17.86 0.13 -1.13
N VAL A 114 -17.33 -0.90 -0.50
CA VAL A 114 -18.02 -2.18 -0.41
C VAL A 114 -19.07 -2.06 0.69
N LYS A 115 -20.32 -2.06 0.31
CA LYS A 115 -21.43 -2.03 1.26
C LYS A 115 -21.55 -3.38 1.94
N ASN A 116 -22.04 -3.37 3.16
CA ASN A 116 -22.28 -4.61 3.93
C ASN A 116 -21.03 -5.44 4.19
N ARG A 117 -19.87 -4.81 4.18
CA ARG A 117 -18.68 -5.46 4.74
C ARG A 117 -18.96 -5.67 6.21
N LEU A 118 -18.73 -6.86 6.69
CA LEU A 118 -19.04 -7.22 8.00
C LEU A 118 -18.58 -6.68 9.16
#